data_b5c556bc5924de09beb6718ba86af190
#
_entry.id   b5c556bc5924de09beb6718ba86af190
#
_cell.length_a   1.000
_cell.length_b   1.000
_cell.length_c   1.000
_cell.angle_alpha   90.00
_cell.angle_beta   90.00
_cell.angle_gamma   90.00
#
_symmetry.space_group_name_H-M   'P 1'
#
loop_
_entity.id
_entity.type
_entity.pdbx_description
1 polymer ?
#
loop_
_entity_poly.entity_id
_entity_poly.type
_entity_poly.pdbx_seq_one_letter_code
_entity_poly.pdbx_strand_id
1 'polypeptide(L)'
;MIILSVGMPRAGSAWHYNIIRDLMRTAGSVDASEIRTKYRLQNILTKANCNIGVLSVRRLGMTMIPAVLGKTFVIKAHAGPTNMSRLLHRLGLLRITYIYRDPRDAMLSAFEYGQEALKVGRINAFSYLTDFDKSLEFIMDYVRIWERWRKEKDVLIVRYEDLLANYDQEVMQLVGFLRLNGDDPEVQKVTVRYRPGAAEVQEQLHFHLGKVGRFRGSFTEQERSRLREKLAPYLARMGYEE
;
A
#
# COMPACT_ATOMS: atom_id res chain seq x y z
N MET A 1 10.59 13.03 10.83
CA MET A 1 10.59 11.59 10.47
C MET A 1 9.59 11.35 9.33
N ILE A 2 9.84 10.39 8.46
CA ILE A 2 8.89 9.97 7.41
C ILE A 2 8.30 8.60 7.78
N ILE A 3 6.97 8.47 7.71
CA ILE A 3 6.29 7.18 7.70
C ILE A 3 6.02 6.82 6.23
N LEU A 4 6.58 5.71 5.78
CA LEU A 4 6.42 5.23 4.41
C LEU A 4 5.40 4.08 4.37
N SER A 5 4.21 4.37 3.87
CA SER A 5 3.18 3.37 3.60
C SER A 5 3.42 2.77 2.22
N VAL A 6 4.03 1.61 2.18
CA VAL A 6 4.28 0.87 0.93
C VAL A 6 3.17 -0.15 0.73
N GLY A 7 2.86 -0.50 -0.50
CA GLY A 7 1.91 -1.58 -0.74
C GLY A 7 1.91 -2.09 -2.17
N MET A 8 1.53 -3.35 -2.31
CA MET A 8 1.19 -3.90 -3.60
C MET A 8 0.00 -3.10 -4.18
N PRO A 9 0.01 -2.69 -5.43
CA PRO A 9 -1.16 -2.07 -6.05
C PRO A 9 -2.38 -2.99 -5.95
N ARG A 10 -3.55 -2.39 -5.75
CA ARG A 10 -4.84 -3.09 -5.60
C ARG A 10 -4.95 -4.03 -4.38
N ALA A 11 -4.02 -3.94 -3.45
CA ALA A 11 -4.01 -4.65 -2.16
C ALA A 11 -4.59 -3.82 -0.99
N GLY A 12 -5.50 -2.90 -1.24
CA GLY A 12 -6.02 -2.02 -0.18
C GLY A 12 -5.03 -0.93 0.26
N SER A 13 -4.01 -0.64 -0.55
CA SER A 13 -2.93 0.30 -0.20
C SER A 13 -3.39 1.75 0.02
N ALA A 14 -4.55 2.16 -0.52
CA ALA A 14 -5.14 3.46 -0.21
C ALA A 14 -5.78 3.46 1.20
N TRP A 15 -6.49 2.39 1.55
CA TRP A 15 -7.07 2.19 2.86
C TRP A 15 -5.98 2.17 3.94
N HIS A 16 -4.97 1.34 3.78
CA HIS A 16 -3.83 1.27 4.67
C HIS A 16 -3.11 2.63 4.84
N TYR A 17 -2.86 3.34 3.74
CA TYR A 17 -2.27 4.68 3.79
C TYR A 17 -3.15 5.67 4.57
N ASN A 18 -4.46 5.68 4.35
CA ASN A 18 -5.37 6.60 5.01
C ASN A 18 -5.46 6.32 6.53
N ILE A 19 -5.51 5.04 6.93
CA ILE A 19 -5.43 4.65 8.35
C ILE A 19 -4.16 5.22 8.99
N ILE A 20 -2.99 4.96 8.40
CA ILE A 20 -1.70 5.43 8.93
C ILE A 20 -1.65 6.96 8.99
N ARG A 21 -2.10 7.64 7.93
CA ARG A 21 -2.11 9.09 7.86
C ARG A 21 -2.94 9.69 9.00
N ASP A 22 -4.15 9.18 9.19
CA ASP A 22 -5.06 9.75 10.19
C ASP A 22 -4.65 9.35 11.62
N LEU A 23 -4.13 8.15 11.83
CA LEU A 23 -3.49 7.75 13.09
C LEU A 23 -2.29 8.66 13.41
N MET A 24 -1.41 8.93 12.47
CA MET A 24 -0.26 9.80 12.72
C MET A 24 -0.67 11.26 12.95
N ARG A 25 -1.82 11.70 12.44
CA ARG A 25 -2.36 13.03 12.72
C ARG A 25 -2.73 13.20 14.19
N THR A 26 -3.20 12.18 14.88
CA THR A 26 -3.47 12.24 16.33
C THR A 26 -2.20 12.53 17.13
N ALA A 27 -1.03 12.13 16.61
CA ALA A 27 0.29 12.45 17.17
C ALA A 27 0.92 13.74 16.58
N GLY A 28 0.14 14.61 15.94
CA GLY A 28 0.61 15.90 15.44
C GLY A 28 1.43 15.83 14.14
N SER A 29 1.33 14.76 13.35
CA SER A 29 1.99 14.73 12.05
C SER A 29 1.36 15.75 11.09
N VAL A 30 2.20 16.34 10.23
CA VAL A 30 1.78 17.30 9.22
C VAL A 30 1.21 16.56 8.00
N ASP A 31 0.20 17.13 7.35
CA ASP A 31 -0.32 16.58 6.11
C ASP A 31 0.76 16.60 5.01
N ALA A 32 0.97 15.46 4.36
CA ALA A 32 1.97 15.36 3.30
C ALA A 32 1.66 16.26 2.09
N SER A 33 0.40 16.67 1.88
CA SER A 33 0.01 17.61 0.82
C SER A 33 0.50 19.03 1.13
N GLU A 34 0.48 19.43 2.41
CA GLU A 34 1.07 20.69 2.86
C GLU A 34 2.59 20.68 2.71
N ILE A 35 3.24 19.56 3.12
CA ILE A 35 4.68 19.35 2.90
C ILE A 35 5.02 19.44 1.41
N ARG A 36 4.24 18.76 0.56
CA ARG A 36 4.41 18.77 -0.89
C ARG A 36 4.37 20.18 -1.47
N THR A 37 3.46 21.01 -1.00
CA THR A 37 3.29 22.39 -1.47
C THR A 37 4.37 23.30 -0.91
N LYS A 38 4.57 23.30 0.40
CA LYS A 38 5.52 24.18 1.10
C LYS A 38 6.97 23.98 0.66
N TYR A 39 7.37 22.73 0.44
CA TYR A 39 8.75 22.37 0.06
C TYR A 39 8.93 22.14 -1.44
N ARG A 40 7.96 22.52 -2.28
CA ARG A 40 7.99 22.41 -3.75
C ARG A 40 8.29 20.98 -4.25
N LEU A 41 7.65 19.98 -3.63
CA LEU A 41 7.86 18.57 -3.96
C LEU A 41 6.86 18.02 -5.01
N GLN A 42 6.24 18.87 -5.84
CA GLN A 42 5.22 18.48 -6.82
C GLN A 42 5.74 17.49 -7.88
N ASN A 43 7.03 17.57 -8.21
CA ASN A 43 7.68 16.65 -9.14
C ASN A 43 8.16 15.33 -8.49
N ILE A 44 7.99 15.19 -7.17
CA ILE A 44 8.44 14.05 -6.38
C ILE A 44 7.26 13.29 -5.81
N LEU A 45 6.32 14.00 -5.21
CA LEU A 45 5.11 13.45 -4.61
C LEU A 45 3.91 13.75 -5.51
N THR A 46 3.12 12.73 -5.83
CA THR A 46 1.89 12.93 -6.62
C THR A 46 0.84 13.71 -5.83
N LYS A 47 -0.15 14.29 -6.53
CA LYS A 47 -1.29 14.95 -5.88
C LYS A 47 -2.14 13.94 -5.09
N ALA A 48 -2.36 12.77 -5.65
CA ALA A 48 -3.11 11.71 -4.98
C ALA A 48 -2.21 10.93 -4.02
N ASN A 49 -2.60 10.90 -2.74
CA ASN A 49 -1.95 10.13 -1.67
C ASN A 49 -0.44 10.38 -1.49
N CYS A 50 0.09 11.50 -1.99
CA CYS A 50 1.51 11.86 -1.90
C CYS A 50 2.46 10.68 -2.21
N ASN A 51 2.18 9.97 -3.33
CA ASN A 51 2.98 8.82 -3.74
C ASN A 51 4.33 9.29 -4.30
N ILE A 52 5.43 8.77 -3.73
CA ILE A 52 6.79 9.12 -4.15
C ILE A 52 7.23 8.43 -5.47
N GLY A 53 6.50 7.41 -5.92
CA GLY A 53 6.81 6.61 -7.12
C GLY A 53 8.02 5.71 -6.90
N VAL A 54 9.25 6.21 -7.02
CA VAL A 54 10.49 5.45 -6.81
C VAL A 54 11.28 5.98 -5.62
N LEU A 55 11.97 5.08 -4.89
CA LEU A 55 12.76 5.39 -3.70
C LEU A 55 14.22 5.70 -4.06
N SER A 56 14.42 6.59 -5.06
CA SER A 56 15.77 7.01 -5.47
C SER A 56 16.42 7.93 -4.44
N VAL A 57 17.75 8.01 -4.45
CA VAL A 57 18.54 8.89 -3.58
C VAL A 57 18.04 10.34 -3.68
N ARG A 58 17.83 10.85 -4.90
CA ARG A 58 17.35 12.22 -5.13
C ARG A 58 15.96 12.45 -4.50
N ARG A 59 14.99 11.55 -4.76
CA ARG A 59 13.61 11.73 -4.27
C ARG A 59 13.54 11.62 -2.75
N LEU A 60 14.17 10.60 -2.18
CA LEU A 60 14.25 10.43 -0.73
C LEU A 60 15.01 11.60 -0.08
N GLY A 61 16.15 12.02 -0.63
CA GLY A 61 16.91 13.14 -0.10
C GLY A 61 16.06 14.43 -0.04
N MET A 62 15.33 14.75 -1.10
CA MET A 62 14.47 15.93 -1.10
C MET A 62 13.28 15.81 -0.11
N THR A 63 12.69 14.63 0.05
CA THR A 63 11.63 14.42 1.03
C THR A 63 12.18 14.41 2.48
N MET A 64 13.47 14.15 2.66
CA MET A 64 14.10 14.22 4.00
C MET A 64 14.29 15.65 4.48
N ILE A 65 14.35 16.69 3.64
CA ILE A 65 14.52 18.08 4.07
C ILE A 65 13.48 18.48 5.13
N PRO A 66 12.15 18.38 4.91
CA PRO A 66 11.19 18.69 5.96
C PRO A 66 11.30 17.77 7.19
N ALA A 67 11.69 16.51 7.00
CA ALA A 67 11.84 15.57 8.11
C ALA A 67 13.01 15.97 9.04
N VAL A 68 14.14 16.37 8.50
CA VAL A 68 15.30 16.89 9.26
C VAL A 68 14.94 18.19 9.98
N LEU A 69 14.06 19.01 9.40
CA LEU A 69 13.50 20.21 10.03
C LEU A 69 12.39 19.89 11.06
N GLY A 70 12.36 18.68 11.61
CA GLY A 70 11.48 18.26 12.70
C GLY A 70 10.05 17.89 12.27
N LYS A 71 9.73 17.84 10.98
CA LYS A 71 8.39 17.46 10.54
C LYS A 71 8.25 15.94 10.45
N THR A 72 7.14 15.42 11.00
CA THR A 72 6.70 14.04 10.78
C THR A 72 5.52 14.05 9.80
N PHE A 73 5.53 13.18 8.79
CA PHE A 73 4.47 13.07 7.80
C PHE A 73 4.46 11.70 7.15
N VAL A 74 3.33 11.34 6.53
CA VAL A 74 3.11 10.04 5.91
C VAL A 74 3.12 10.17 4.39
N ILE A 75 3.93 9.39 3.69
CA ILE A 75 3.92 9.30 2.23
C ILE A 75 3.66 7.87 1.76
N LYS A 76 3.18 7.75 0.53
CA LYS A 76 2.87 6.45 -0.08
C LYS A 76 3.94 6.02 -1.07
N ALA A 77 4.12 4.71 -1.25
CA ALA A 77 4.92 4.12 -2.31
C ALA A 77 4.36 2.77 -2.81
N HIS A 78 4.78 2.39 -4.01
CA HIS A 78 4.62 1.04 -4.55
C HIS A 78 5.98 0.43 -4.95
N ALA A 79 7.06 1.16 -4.73
CA ALA A 79 8.42 0.78 -5.11
C ALA A 79 9.05 -0.23 -4.14
N GLY A 80 9.98 -1.02 -4.65
CA GLY A 80 10.81 -1.91 -3.81
C GLY A 80 11.86 -1.14 -2.99
N PRO A 81 12.47 -1.81 -1.98
CA PRO A 81 13.51 -1.22 -1.15
C PRO A 81 14.76 -0.89 -1.96
N THR A 82 15.40 0.21 -1.63
CA THR A 82 16.68 0.67 -2.19
C THR A 82 17.73 0.82 -1.09
N ASN A 83 18.99 0.94 -1.44
CA ASN A 83 20.05 1.16 -0.45
C ASN A 83 19.80 2.44 0.35
N MET A 84 19.28 3.49 -0.30
CA MET A 84 18.95 4.74 0.40
C MET A 84 17.78 4.56 1.38
N SER A 85 16.70 3.87 1.00
CA SER A 85 15.60 3.61 1.93
C SER A 85 16.03 2.74 3.12
N ARG A 86 16.90 1.75 2.89
CA ARG A 86 17.48 0.93 3.97
C ARG A 86 18.35 1.74 4.92
N LEU A 87 19.18 2.65 4.39
CA LEU A 87 20.01 3.52 5.21
C LEU A 87 19.14 4.43 6.08
N LEU A 88 18.18 5.12 5.50
CA LEU A 88 17.28 6.01 6.25
C LEU A 88 16.45 5.26 7.30
N HIS A 89 16.02 4.03 6.97
CA HIS A 89 15.31 3.17 7.91
C HIS A 89 16.18 2.77 9.11
N ARG A 90 17.43 2.32 8.87
CA ARG A 90 18.39 1.99 9.93
C ARG A 90 18.74 3.18 10.83
N LEU A 91 18.74 4.39 10.27
CA LEU A 91 18.96 5.64 11.01
C LEU A 91 17.70 6.11 11.78
N GLY A 92 16.59 5.40 11.72
CA GLY A 92 15.34 5.80 12.36
C GLY A 92 14.64 7.01 11.73
N LEU A 93 15.11 7.46 10.57
CA LEU A 93 14.56 8.60 9.84
C LEU A 93 13.36 8.21 8.97
N LEU A 94 13.24 6.92 8.66
CA LEU A 94 12.17 6.34 7.85
C LEU A 94 11.58 5.14 8.61
N ARG A 95 10.28 5.15 8.88
CA ARG A 95 9.54 3.99 9.42
C ARG A 95 8.65 3.45 8.31
N ILE A 96 8.64 2.12 8.12
CA ILE A 96 8.09 1.50 6.92
C ILE A 96 7.04 0.47 7.28
N THR A 97 5.88 0.56 6.63
CA THR A 97 4.86 -0.48 6.62
C THR A 97 4.65 -0.96 5.19
N TYR A 98 4.27 -2.22 5.01
CA TYR A 98 3.99 -2.80 3.70
C TYR A 98 2.69 -3.59 3.74
N ILE A 99 1.74 -3.31 2.84
CA ILE A 99 0.53 -4.11 2.67
C ILE A 99 0.58 -4.91 1.38
N TYR A 100 0.17 -6.18 1.46
CA TYR A 100 0.02 -7.09 0.32
C TYR A 100 -1.33 -7.81 0.34
N ARG A 101 -1.67 -8.42 -0.76
CA ARG A 101 -2.90 -9.19 -0.96
C ARG A 101 -2.59 -10.42 -1.80
N ASP A 102 -3.52 -11.39 -1.86
CA ASP A 102 -3.46 -12.47 -2.84
C ASP A 102 -3.15 -11.89 -4.23
N PRO A 103 -1.99 -12.23 -4.81
CA PRO A 103 -1.56 -11.65 -6.09
C PRO A 103 -2.54 -11.95 -7.23
N ARG A 104 -3.28 -13.05 -7.16
CA ARG A 104 -4.28 -13.43 -8.16
C ARG A 104 -5.47 -12.47 -8.15
N ASP A 105 -5.94 -12.10 -6.96
CA ASP A 105 -7.01 -11.10 -6.77
C ASP A 105 -6.53 -9.67 -7.06
N ALA A 106 -5.28 -9.35 -6.70
CA ALA A 106 -4.69 -8.05 -7.00
C ALA A 106 -4.50 -7.84 -8.51
N MET A 107 -4.06 -8.87 -9.22
CA MET A 107 -3.95 -8.89 -10.69
C MET A 107 -5.30 -8.64 -11.35
N LEU A 108 -6.33 -9.43 -10.99
CA LEU A 108 -7.69 -9.27 -11.50
C LEU A 108 -8.21 -7.84 -11.26
N SER A 109 -8.07 -7.35 -10.03
CA SER A 109 -8.52 -6.00 -9.67
C SER A 109 -7.78 -4.89 -10.44
N ALA A 110 -6.51 -5.09 -10.76
CA ALA A 110 -5.74 -4.13 -11.56
C ALA A 110 -6.22 -4.11 -13.01
N PHE A 111 -6.40 -5.28 -13.60
CA PHE A 111 -6.93 -5.44 -14.96
C PHE A 111 -8.31 -4.78 -15.09
N GLU A 112 -9.27 -5.17 -14.22
CA GLU A 112 -10.63 -4.62 -14.25
C GLU A 112 -10.63 -3.09 -14.14
N TYR A 113 -9.86 -2.54 -13.22
CA TYR A 113 -9.78 -1.08 -13.00
C TYR A 113 -9.18 -0.34 -14.20
N GLY A 114 -8.22 -0.96 -14.89
CA GLY A 114 -7.68 -0.45 -16.15
C GLY A 114 -8.72 -0.45 -17.26
N GLN A 115 -9.44 -1.57 -17.43
CA GLN A 115 -10.46 -1.72 -18.47
C GLN A 115 -11.68 -0.81 -18.25
N GLU A 116 -12.13 -0.66 -17.00
CA GLU A 116 -13.22 0.28 -16.66
C GLU A 116 -12.84 1.73 -17.00
N ALA A 117 -11.62 2.14 -16.74
CA ALA A 117 -11.16 3.48 -17.12
C ALA A 117 -11.20 3.69 -18.64
N LEU A 118 -10.74 2.70 -19.41
CA LEU A 118 -10.77 2.76 -20.88
C LEU A 118 -12.19 2.84 -21.43
N LYS A 119 -13.14 2.10 -20.85
CA LYS A 119 -14.57 2.14 -21.26
C LYS A 119 -15.19 3.55 -21.17
N VAL A 120 -14.73 4.36 -20.21
CA VAL A 120 -15.19 5.73 -20.02
C VAL A 120 -14.23 6.78 -20.61
N GLY A 121 -13.37 6.37 -21.52
CA GLY A 121 -12.41 7.26 -22.21
C GLY A 121 -11.32 7.86 -21.32
N ARG A 122 -11.03 7.24 -20.16
CA ARG A 122 -9.98 7.70 -19.24
C ARG A 122 -8.79 6.76 -19.28
N ILE A 123 -7.59 7.32 -19.08
CA ILE A 123 -6.35 6.56 -18.95
C ILE A 123 -5.91 6.63 -17.50
N ASN A 124 -5.61 5.47 -16.91
CA ASN A 124 -5.02 5.34 -15.58
C ASN A 124 -3.74 4.47 -15.63
N ALA A 125 -3.11 4.28 -14.47
CA ALA A 125 -1.86 3.53 -14.35
C ALA A 125 -1.98 2.03 -14.71
N PHE A 126 -3.18 1.51 -14.92
CA PHE A 126 -3.44 0.11 -15.24
C PHE A 126 -4.05 -0.09 -16.64
N SER A 127 -4.29 0.98 -17.38
CA SER A 127 -4.91 0.92 -18.72
C SER A 127 -4.07 0.19 -19.75
N TYR A 128 -2.78 -0.01 -19.49
CA TYR A 128 -1.90 -0.81 -20.34
C TYR A 128 -2.05 -2.33 -20.14
N LEU A 129 -2.73 -2.76 -19.08
CA LEU A 129 -3.04 -4.16 -18.81
C LEU A 129 -4.20 -4.61 -19.70
N THR A 130 -3.93 -4.89 -20.97
CA THR A 130 -4.95 -5.19 -21.99
C THR A 130 -5.27 -6.67 -22.09
N ASP A 131 -4.42 -7.51 -21.52
CA ASP A 131 -4.51 -8.97 -21.62
C ASP A 131 -3.95 -9.65 -20.36
N PHE A 132 -4.11 -10.98 -20.32
CA PHE A 132 -3.65 -11.80 -19.20
C PHE A 132 -2.13 -11.74 -19.04
N ASP A 133 -1.35 -11.78 -20.13
CA ASP A 133 0.10 -11.85 -20.06
C ASP A 133 0.70 -10.57 -19.46
N LYS A 134 0.25 -9.42 -19.90
CA LYS A 134 0.66 -8.12 -19.29
C LYS A 134 0.26 -8.02 -17.83
N SER A 135 -0.91 -8.54 -17.48
CA SER A 135 -1.39 -8.55 -16.11
C SER A 135 -0.57 -9.51 -15.22
N LEU A 136 -0.17 -10.65 -15.77
CA LEU A 136 0.70 -11.61 -15.08
C LEU A 136 2.11 -11.03 -14.88
N GLU A 137 2.70 -10.41 -15.88
CA GLU A 137 4.00 -9.73 -15.75
C GLU A 137 3.95 -8.65 -14.69
N PHE A 138 2.94 -7.79 -14.75
CA PHE A 138 2.70 -6.76 -13.75
C PHE A 138 2.67 -7.31 -12.33
N ILE A 139 1.86 -8.34 -12.06
CA ILE A 139 1.75 -8.85 -10.69
C ILE A 139 3.00 -9.56 -10.23
N MET A 140 3.71 -10.24 -11.13
CA MET A 140 5.00 -10.87 -10.81
C MET A 140 6.05 -9.88 -10.34
N ASP A 141 6.09 -8.67 -10.91
CA ASP A 141 6.99 -7.61 -10.44
C ASP A 141 6.66 -7.19 -9.00
N TYR A 142 5.37 -7.07 -8.67
CA TYR A 142 4.98 -6.72 -7.30
C TYR A 142 5.14 -7.85 -6.28
N VAL A 143 5.04 -9.10 -6.70
CA VAL A 143 5.41 -10.26 -5.87
C VAL A 143 6.92 -10.25 -5.56
N ARG A 144 7.77 -9.94 -6.53
CA ARG A 144 9.22 -9.76 -6.31
C ARG A 144 9.52 -8.57 -5.39
N ILE A 145 8.76 -7.47 -5.50
CA ILE A 145 8.87 -6.32 -4.59
C ILE A 145 8.46 -6.72 -3.17
N TRP A 146 7.36 -7.46 -3.00
CA TRP A 146 6.95 -8.00 -1.71
C TRP A 146 8.04 -8.87 -1.09
N GLU A 147 8.63 -9.79 -1.87
CA GLU A 147 9.68 -10.67 -1.37
C GLU A 147 10.92 -9.88 -0.87
N ARG A 148 11.23 -8.76 -1.51
CA ARG A 148 12.32 -7.87 -1.07
C ARG A 148 11.97 -7.16 0.24
N TRP A 149 10.76 -6.63 0.39
CA TRP A 149 10.31 -5.97 1.62
C TRP A 149 10.20 -6.94 2.80
N ARG A 150 9.75 -8.16 2.57
CA ARG A 150 9.65 -9.20 3.60
C ARG A 150 11.01 -9.55 4.23
N LYS A 151 12.09 -9.33 3.53
CA LYS A 151 13.47 -9.58 4.01
C LYS A 151 14.04 -8.41 4.82
N GLU A 152 13.41 -7.25 4.79
CA GLU A 152 13.86 -6.09 5.57
C GLU A 152 13.44 -6.22 7.03
N LYS A 153 14.35 -5.91 7.95
CA LYS A 153 14.08 -5.91 9.39
C LYS A 153 13.23 -4.70 9.76
N ASP A 154 12.44 -4.82 10.81
CA ASP A 154 11.66 -3.75 11.40
C ASP A 154 10.67 -3.06 10.43
N VAL A 155 10.22 -3.79 9.41
CA VAL A 155 9.11 -3.40 8.52
C VAL A 155 7.85 -4.13 8.97
N LEU A 156 6.78 -3.41 9.24
CA LEU A 156 5.48 -4.03 9.51
C LEU A 156 4.85 -4.51 8.21
N ILE A 157 4.69 -5.82 8.07
CA ILE A 157 4.05 -6.44 6.91
C ILE A 157 2.61 -6.78 7.27
N VAL A 158 1.67 -6.23 6.51
CA VAL A 158 0.22 -6.38 6.72
C VAL A 158 -0.36 -7.15 5.54
N ARG A 159 -1.14 -8.20 5.82
CA ARG A 159 -1.92 -8.90 4.82
C ARG A 159 -3.31 -8.28 4.72
N TYR A 160 -3.74 -7.98 3.51
CA TYR A 160 -5.03 -7.32 3.29
C TYR A 160 -6.21 -8.12 3.84
N GLU A 161 -6.19 -9.43 3.66
CA GLU A 161 -7.23 -10.35 4.11
C GLU A 161 -7.32 -10.38 5.64
N ASP A 162 -6.18 -10.31 6.33
CA ASP A 162 -6.14 -10.26 7.80
C ASP A 162 -6.65 -8.91 8.30
N LEU A 163 -6.23 -7.81 7.65
CA LEU A 163 -6.77 -6.48 7.96
C LEU A 163 -8.29 -6.40 7.72
N LEU A 164 -8.82 -7.18 6.77
CA LEU A 164 -10.25 -7.23 6.49
C LEU A 164 -11.01 -8.09 7.51
N ALA A 165 -10.47 -9.26 7.86
CA ALA A 165 -11.15 -10.26 8.71
C ALA A 165 -10.90 -10.02 10.20
N ASN A 166 -9.70 -9.59 10.59
CA ASN A 166 -9.22 -9.42 11.96
C ASN A 166 -8.86 -7.96 12.24
N TYR A 167 -9.68 -7.03 11.77
CA TYR A 167 -9.40 -5.60 11.72
C TYR A 167 -8.85 -5.03 13.03
N ASP A 168 -9.50 -5.31 14.15
CA ASP A 168 -9.11 -4.72 15.44
C ASP A 168 -7.70 -5.15 15.86
N GLN A 169 -7.37 -6.41 15.66
CA GLN A 169 -6.04 -6.93 15.98
C GLN A 169 -4.97 -6.30 15.07
N GLU A 170 -5.21 -6.27 13.76
CA GLU A 170 -4.26 -5.73 12.79
C GLU A 170 -4.04 -4.23 12.96
N VAL A 171 -5.10 -3.48 13.25
CA VAL A 171 -4.99 -2.03 13.49
C VAL A 171 -4.29 -1.76 14.81
N MET A 172 -4.50 -2.55 15.86
CA MET A 172 -3.78 -2.39 17.13
C MET A 172 -2.28 -2.73 16.99
N GLN A 173 -1.91 -3.71 16.15
CA GLN A 173 -0.50 -3.92 15.79
C GLN A 173 0.10 -2.70 15.07
N LEU A 174 -0.67 -2.10 14.15
CA LEU A 174 -0.26 -0.88 13.44
C LEU A 174 -0.10 0.30 14.42
N VAL A 175 -1.04 0.50 15.35
CA VAL A 175 -0.98 1.52 16.41
C VAL A 175 0.30 1.37 17.25
N GLY A 176 0.58 0.14 17.72
CA GLY A 176 1.80 -0.18 18.46
C GLY A 176 3.07 0.06 17.64
N PHE A 177 3.09 -0.36 16.36
CA PHE A 177 4.20 -0.12 15.45
C PHE A 177 4.45 1.38 15.22
N LEU A 178 3.41 2.18 15.14
CA LEU A 178 3.50 3.64 15.02
C LEU A 178 3.87 4.33 16.35
N ARG A 179 3.93 3.59 17.47
CA ARG A 179 4.19 4.06 18.83
C ARG A 179 3.13 5.05 19.32
N LEU A 180 1.89 4.78 19.00
CA LEU A 180 0.73 5.55 19.48
C LEU A 180 0.13 4.88 20.72
N ASN A 181 -0.56 5.66 21.55
CA ASN A 181 -1.35 5.12 22.64
C ASN A 181 -2.69 4.62 22.11
N GLY A 182 -2.94 3.30 22.18
CA GLY A 182 -4.19 2.69 21.73
C GLY A 182 -5.43 3.10 22.54
N ASP A 183 -5.24 3.55 23.78
CA ASP A 183 -6.33 4.02 24.66
C ASP A 183 -6.69 5.50 24.44
N ASP A 184 -5.93 6.22 23.60
CA ASP A 184 -6.23 7.60 23.24
C ASP A 184 -7.57 7.67 22.47
N PRO A 185 -8.55 8.48 22.95
CA PRO A 185 -9.84 8.60 22.29
C PRO A 185 -9.77 9.03 20.82
N GLU A 186 -8.79 9.84 20.41
CA GLU A 186 -8.61 10.26 19.03
C GLU A 186 -8.07 9.11 18.17
N VAL A 187 -7.18 8.28 18.72
CA VAL A 187 -6.73 7.05 18.06
C VAL A 187 -7.90 6.08 17.88
N GLN A 188 -8.71 5.88 18.92
CA GLN A 188 -9.90 5.01 18.85
C GLN A 188 -10.92 5.50 17.81
N LYS A 189 -11.17 6.81 17.72
CA LYS A 189 -12.04 7.38 16.68
C LYS A 189 -11.55 7.05 15.27
N VAL A 190 -10.25 7.12 15.03
CA VAL A 190 -9.67 6.76 13.74
C VAL A 190 -9.84 5.26 13.47
N THR A 191 -9.57 4.40 14.45
CA THR A 191 -9.73 2.95 14.27
C THR A 191 -11.17 2.56 13.94
N VAL A 192 -12.15 3.16 14.60
CA VAL A 192 -13.58 2.93 14.31
C VAL A 192 -13.96 3.41 12.91
N ARG A 193 -13.48 4.60 12.50
CA ARG A 193 -13.77 5.21 11.19
C ARG A 193 -13.39 4.29 10.03
N TYR A 194 -12.25 3.62 10.11
CA TYR A 194 -11.71 2.80 9.02
C TYR A 194 -12.11 1.33 9.09
N ARG A 195 -13.01 0.95 10.02
CA ARG A 195 -13.48 -0.43 10.15
C ARG A 195 -14.20 -0.88 8.87
N PRO A 196 -13.97 -2.13 8.40
CA PRO A 196 -14.72 -2.67 7.27
C PRO A 196 -16.22 -2.55 7.48
N GLY A 197 -16.94 -2.04 6.48
CA GLY A 197 -18.39 -1.80 6.55
C GLY A 197 -18.80 -0.42 7.08
N ALA A 198 -17.88 0.41 7.58
CA ALA A 198 -18.18 1.79 7.92
C ALA A 198 -18.51 2.59 6.63
N ALA A 199 -19.54 3.45 6.69
CA ALA A 199 -20.04 4.19 5.52
C ALA A 199 -18.95 5.05 4.85
N GLU A 200 -18.12 5.72 5.65
CA GLU A 200 -17.02 6.55 5.13
C GLU A 200 -15.96 5.76 4.35
N VAL A 201 -15.77 4.47 4.69
CA VAL A 201 -14.83 3.58 3.99
C VAL A 201 -15.37 3.20 2.62
N GLN A 202 -16.66 3.02 2.49
CA GLN A 202 -17.30 2.62 1.22
C GLN A 202 -17.27 3.75 0.19
N GLU A 203 -17.52 4.99 0.60
CA GLU A 203 -17.55 6.14 -0.32
C GLU A 203 -16.17 6.60 -0.80
N GLN A 204 -15.17 6.62 0.09
CA GLN A 204 -13.87 7.23 -0.21
C GLN A 204 -12.85 6.31 -0.90
N LEU A 205 -12.99 5.00 -0.77
CA LEU A 205 -11.91 4.07 -1.13
C LEU A 205 -12.16 3.25 -2.39
N HIS A 206 -13.24 3.49 -3.16
CA HIS A 206 -13.60 2.64 -4.29
C HIS A 206 -13.44 1.15 -3.93
N PHE A 207 -14.02 0.77 -2.79
CA PHE A 207 -14.01 -0.59 -2.32
C PHE A 207 -14.83 -1.44 -3.29
N HIS A 208 -14.20 -1.93 -4.34
CA HIS A 208 -14.80 -2.96 -5.20
C HIS A 208 -15.03 -4.21 -4.33
N LEU A 209 -16.09 -4.14 -3.52
CA LEU A 209 -16.74 -5.25 -2.82
C LEU A 209 -15.94 -5.96 -1.72
N GLY A 210 -14.66 -5.63 -1.44
CA GLY A 210 -13.88 -6.32 -0.39
C GLY A 210 -13.79 -7.86 -0.54
N LYS A 211 -14.21 -8.41 -1.68
CA LYS A 211 -14.31 -9.86 -1.90
C LYS A 211 -12.94 -10.48 -2.11
N VAL A 212 -12.67 -11.53 -1.34
CA VAL A 212 -11.48 -12.37 -1.43
C VAL A 212 -11.77 -13.58 -2.32
N GLY A 213 -10.78 -14.03 -3.09
CA GLY A 213 -10.88 -15.25 -3.91
C GLY A 213 -11.67 -15.10 -5.21
N ARG A 214 -11.88 -13.87 -5.69
CA ARG A 214 -12.62 -13.59 -6.95
C ARG A 214 -11.94 -14.21 -8.18
N PHE A 215 -10.64 -14.34 -8.15
CA PHE A 215 -9.86 -14.93 -9.24
C PHE A 215 -10.34 -16.34 -9.64
N ARG A 216 -10.91 -17.12 -8.68
CA ARG A 216 -11.35 -18.50 -8.93
C ARG A 216 -12.44 -18.61 -10.00
N GLY A 217 -13.34 -17.61 -10.07
CA GLY A 217 -14.43 -17.57 -11.06
C GLY A 217 -14.15 -16.69 -12.28
N SER A 218 -13.03 -15.96 -12.30
CA SER A 218 -12.76 -14.94 -13.32
C SER A 218 -11.74 -15.38 -14.36
N PHE A 219 -10.89 -16.35 -14.06
CA PHE A 219 -9.89 -16.88 -14.99
C PHE A 219 -10.29 -18.23 -15.56
N THR A 220 -9.93 -18.49 -16.81
CA THR A 220 -10.06 -19.80 -17.45
C THR A 220 -9.15 -20.83 -16.76
N GLU A 221 -9.40 -22.13 -16.99
CA GLU A 221 -8.55 -23.19 -16.40
C GLU A 221 -7.09 -23.07 -16.87
N GLN A 222 -6.86 -22.73 -18.14
CA GLN A 222 -5.53 -22.53 -18.68
C GLN A 222 -4.82 -21.33 -17.97
N GLU A 223 -5.50 -20.23 -17.77
CA GLU A 223 -4.95 -19.06 -17.05
C GLU A 223 -4.67 -19.41 -15.58
N ARG A 224 -5.57 -20.14 -14.91
CA ARG A 224 -5.36 -20.63 -13.54
C ARG A 224 -4.14 -21.53 -13.42
N SER A 225 -3.95 -22.43 -14.39
CA SER A 225 -2.77 -23.29 -14.44
C SER A 225 -1.49 -22.48 -14.56
N ARG A 226 -1.47 -21.46 -15.43
CA ARG A 226 -0.33 -20.54 -15.59
C ARG A 226 -0.07 -19.70 -14.33
N LEU A 227 -1.13 -19.23 -13.65
CA LEU A 227 -1.01 -18.53 -12.37
C LEU A 227 -0.38 -19.44 -11.31
N ARG A 228 -0.85 -20.69 -11.18
CA ARG A 228 -0.25 -21.69 -10.29
C ARG A 228 1.24 -21.86 -10.59
N GLU A 229 1.60 -22.18 -11.83
CA GLU A 229 3.00 -22.38 -12.22
C GLU A 229 3.89 -21.20 -11.83
N LYS A 230 3.49 -19.96 -12.13
CA LYS A 230 4.31 -18.77 -11.92
C LYS A 230 4.32 -18.30 -10.47
N LEU A 231 3.22 -18.46 -9.75
CA LEU A 231 3.05 -17.93 -8.39
C LEU A 231 3.30 -18.96 -7.28
N ALA A 232 3.26 -20.28 -7.54
CA ALA A 232 3.46 -21.33 -6.55
C ALA A 232 4.69 -21.09 -5.64
N PRO A 233 5.88 -20.69 -6.13
CA PRO A 233 7.03 -20.43 -5.26
C PRO A 233 6.82 -19.30 -4.25
N TYR A 234 5.81 -18.48 -4.44
CA TYR A 234 5.52 -17.30 -3.62
C TYR A 234 4.28 -17.48 -2.75
N LEU A 235 3.22 -18.14 -3.26
CA LEU A 235 1.92 -18.24 -2.59
C LEU A 235 2.02 -18.79 -1.17
N ALA A 236 2.69 -19.93 -0.98
CA ALA A 236 2.87 -20.51 0.35
C ALA A 236 3.60 -19.55 1.31
N ARG A 237 4.64 -18.83 0.83
CA ARG A 237 5.37 -17.84 1.62
C ARG A 237 4.56 -16.58 1.92
N MET A 238 3.56 -16.28 1.09
CA MET A 238 2.60 -15.19 1.25
C MET A 238 1.41 -15.60 2.13
N GLY A 239 1.31 -16.87 2.53
CA GLY A 239 0.21 -17.41 3.34
C GLY A 239 -1.06 -17.71 2.52
N TYR A 240 -0.91 -18.04 1.24
CA TYR A 240 -2.01 -18.44 0.36
C TYR A 240 -1.85 -19.88 -0.10
N GLU A 241 -2.99 -20.56 -0.25
CA GLU A 241 -3.05 -21.89 -0.87
C GLU A 241 -2.93 -21.77 -2.41
N GLU A 242 -2.45 -22.83 -3.06
CA GLU A 242 -2.30 -22.91 -4.51
C GLU A 242 -3.65 -22.95 -5.27
#